data_e10c4eabcdd629e8a72e8ea0d4ffdab6
#
_entry.id   e10c4eabcdd629e8a72e8ea0d4ffdab6
#
_cell.length_a   1.000
_cell.length_b   1.000
_cell.length_c   1.000
_cell.angle_alpha   90.00
_cell.angle_beta   90.00
_cell.angle_gamma   90.00
#
_symmetry.space_group_name_H-M   'P 1'
#
loop_
_entity.id
_entity.type
_entity.pdbx_description
1 polymer ?
#
loop_
_entity_poly.entity_id
_entity_poly.type
_entity_poly.pdbx_seq_one_letter_code
_entity_poly.pdbx_strand_id
1 'polypeptide(L)'
;MKKVYLVTLCTCLVVIAFVSASVYFLRDEEKEITVGFVYVGDASTAYTSNFIDAQEAIQTKYRDQVKVIALNNVAEGTESEYLQQLVYAGCDLIFTTSYNYGTVTKEFAEKYPGIEFCMATCANANEEPLLKNYHTFMGKIYQGRYTAGVAAGMKMKELIKEGVITEQQAKIGYVAAYPYAEVISGYTAFLLGVRSVVPEAVMTVRYTNKWNDYRTEKKYAKDLIDEGCVIISQHSDTAGPATACEETAAGIPVYLVSYNQSMEDVAPTTYLTGCKINWCLSYNWDKLEETQ
;
A
#
# COMPACT_ATOMS: atom_id res chain seq x y z
N MET A 1 48.82 29.72 -48.85
CA MET A 1 48.46 28.54 -48.02
C MET A 1 48.01 28.90 -46.60
N LYS A 2 48.78 29.63 -45.77
CA LYS A 2 48.39 29.94 -44.37
C LYS A 2 47.01 30.65 -44.18
N LYS A 3 46.61 31.56 -45.08
CA LYS A 3 45.29 32.25 -45.02
C LYS A 3 44.09 31.31 -45.30
N VAL A 4 44.25 30.34 -46.19
CA VAL A 4 43.17 29.35 -46.50
C VAL A 4 42.95 28.44 -45.29
N TYR A 5 44.01 27.93 -44.63
CA TYR A 5 43.89 27.11 -43.41
C TYR A 5 43.22 27.86 -42.25
N LEU A 6 43.53 29.17 -42.09
CA LEU A 6 42.91 29.94 -41.03
C LEU A 6 41.43 30.18 -41.24
N VAL A 7 41.00 30.44 -42.50
CA VAL A 7 39.57 30.58 -42.85
C VAL A 7 38.82 29.27 -42.65
N THR A 8 39.41 28.15 -43.10
CA THR A 8 38.79 26.81 -42.92
C THR A 8 38.67 26.45 -41.45
N LEU A 9 39.67 26.75 -40.61
CA LEU A 9 39.64 26.50 -39.18
C LEU A 9 38.55 27.33 -38.49
N CYS A 10 38.43 28.63 -38.81
CA CYS A 10 37.38 29.49 -38.29
C CYS A 10 35.96 29.02 -38.67
N THR A 11 35.76 28.60 -39.94
CA THR A 11 34.47 28.09 -40.36
C THR A 11 34.10 26.76 -39.67
N CYS A 12 35.06 25.84 -39.46
CA CYS A 12 34.82 24.62 -38.72
C CYS A 12 34.46 24.93 -37.23
N LEU A 13 35.11 25.86 -36.59
CA LEU A 13 34.79 26.24 -35.20
C LEU A 13 33.39 26.88 -35.07
N VAL A 14 33.00 27.71 -36.05
CA VAL A 14 31.66 28.32 -36.10
C VAL A 14 30.58 27.24 -36.32
N VAL A 15 30.82 26.28 -37.21
CA VAL A 15 29.88 25.17 -37.46
C VAL A 15 29.78 24.29 -36.22
N ILE A 16 30.90 23.96 -35.54
CA ILE A 16 30.90 23.18 -34.32
C ILE A 16 30.12 23.92 -33.19
N ALA A 17 30.33 25.23 -33.06
CA ALA A 17 29.63 26.05 -32.08
C ALA A 17 28.11 26.12 -32.39
N PHE A 18 27.73 26.23 -33.66
CA PHE A 18 26.30 26.21 -34.08
C PHE A 18 25.67 24.86 -33.86
N VAL A 19 26.33 23.75 -34.18
CA VAL A 19 25.83 22.39 -33.95
C VAL A 19 25.71 22.11 -32.46
N SER A 20 26.70 22.48 -31.64
CA SER A 20 26.61 22.32 -30.20
C SER A 20 25.54 23.21 -29.55
N ALA A 21 25.35 24.44 -30.02
CA ALA A 21 24.26 25.29 -29.59
C ALA A 21 22.89 24.70 -30.03
N SER A 22 22.78 24.22 -31.26
CA SER A 22 21.55 23.59 -31.75
C SER A 22 21.20 22.29 -30.99
N VAL A 23 22.19 21.46 -30.65
CA VAL A 23 22.01 20.26 -29.82
C VAL A 23 21.64 20.66 -28.39
N TYR A 24 22.18 21.78 -27.88
CA TYR A 24 21.81 22.30 -26.54
C TYR A 24 20.36 22.83 -26.51
N PHE A 25 19.93 23.55 -27.57
CA PHE A 25 18.57 24.08 -27.71
C PHE A 25 17.53 23.04 -28.16
N LEU A 26 17.96 21.91 -28.75
CA LEU A 26 17.11 20.80 -29.13
C LEU A 26 17.07 19.69 -28.04
N ARG A 27 17.78 19.86 -26.93
CA ARG A 27 17.52 19.08 -25.74
C ARG A 27 16.15 19.52 -25.26
N ASP A 28 15.10 18.75 -25.54
CA ASP A 28 13.87 18.82 -24.79
C ASP A 28 14.28 18.75 -23.31
N GLU A 29 14.13 19.85 -22.58
CA GLU A 29 14.19 19.76 -21.12
C GLU A 29 13.05 18.82 -20.76
N GLU A 30 13.41 17.58 -20.40
CA GLU A 30 12.44 16.64 -19.85
C GLU A 30 11.75 17.39 -18.71
N LYS A 31 10.47 17.72 -18.90
CA LYS A 31 9.70 18.51 -17.94
C LYS A 31 9.67 17.75 -16.62
N GLU A 32 10.19 18.33 -15.56
CA GLU A 32 10.11 17.78 -14.23
C GLU A 32 8.63 17.59 -13.87
N ILE A 33 8.23 16.37 -13.53
CA ILE A 33 6.86 16.04 -13.11
C ILE A 33 6.76 16.25 -11.60
N THR A 34 5.81 17.06 -11.16
CA THR A 34 5.53 17.24 -9.74
C THR A 34 4.45 16.26 -9.29
N VAL A 35 4.81 15.35 -8.38
CA VAL A 35 3.93 14.31 -7.85
C VAL A 35 3.56 14.61 -6.41
N GLY A 36 2.26 14.69 -6.14
CA GLY A 36 1.68 14.89 -4.82
C GLY A 36 1.24 13.56 -4.19
N PHE A 37 1.44 13.41 -2.88
CA PHE A 37 0.92 12.28 -2.11
C PHE A 37 0.14 12.76 -0.89
N VAL A 38 -1.04 12.16 -0.67
CA VAL A 38 -1.87 12.38 0.53
C VAL A 38 -1.96 11.07 1.30
N TYR A 39 -1.32 11.02 2.46
CA TYR A 39 -1.22 9.85 3.32
C TYR A 39 -2.08 10.01 4.58
N VAL A 40 -2.85 8.97 4.92
CA VAL A 40 -3.67 8.92 6.14
C VAL A 40 -2.85 8.81 7.42
N GLY A 41 -1.63 8.32 7.33
CA GLY A 41 -0.66 8.19 8.42
C GLY A 41 0.72 8.68 8.00
N ASP A 42 1.74 8.15 8.64
CA ASP A 42 3.14 8.39 8.33
C ASP A 42 3.96 7.08 8.33
N ALA A 43 5.29 7.18 8.27
CA ALA A 43 6.19 6.03 8.23
C ALA A 43 6.11 5.13 9.47
N SER A 44 5.51 5.59 10.58
CA SER A 44 5.33 4.79 11.78
C SER A 44 4.14 3.83 11.70
N THR A 45 3.25 4.01 10.72
CA THR A 45 2.07 3.15 10.52
C THR A 45 2.33 2.10 9.46
N ALA A 46 1.95 0.85 9.74
CA ALA A 46 2.19 -0.30 8.88
C ALA A 46 1.66 -0.13 7.45
N TYR A 47 0.48 0.46 7.30
CA TYR A 47 -0.15 0.70 6.00
C TYR A 47 0.60 1.78 5.21
N THR A 48 0.79 2.96 5.81
CA THR A 48 1.38 4.12 5.11
C THR A 48 2.86 3.92 4.79
N SER A 49 3.62 3.24 5.67
CA SER A 49 5.04 2.97 5.43
C SER A 49 5.30 2.28 4.08
N ASN A 50 4.44 1.35 3.67
CA ASN A 50 4.58 0.66 2.40
C ASN A 50 4.40 1.58 1.17
N PHE A 51 3.59 2.64 1.27
CA PHE A 51 3.48 3.66 0.22
C PHE A 51 4.68 4.60 0.21
N ILE A 52 5.20 4.95 1.39
CA ILE A 52 6.41 5.78 1.53
C ILE A 52 7.62 5.03 0.95
N ASP A 53 7.77 3.73 1.23
CA ASP A 53 8.81 2.89 0.62
C ASP A 53 8.75 2.96 -0.92
N ALA A 54 7.53 2.90 -1.50
CA ALA A 54 7.32 3.01 -2.94
C ALA A 54 7.64 4.41 -3.48
N GLN A 55 7.25 5.47 -2.76
CA GLN A 55 7.59 6.86 -3.10
C GLN A 55 9.10 7.07 -3.12
N GLU A 56 9.83 6.61 -2.11
CA GLU A 56 11.28 6.74 -2.03
C GLU A 56 11.98 5.97 -3.17
N ALA A 57 11.45 4.80 -3.54
CA ALA A 57 11.96 4.05 -4.67
C ALA A 57 11.79 4.80 -6.00
N ILE A 58 10.64 5.48 -6.20
CA ILE A 58 10.39 6.35 -7.37
C ILE A 58 11.35 7.52 -7.38
N GLN A 59 11.49 8.24 -6.27
CA GLN A 59 12.42 9.37 -6.15
C GLN A 59 13.86 8.93 -6.45
N THR A 60 14.25 7.73 -6.00
CA THR A 60 15.56 7.17 -6.28
C THR A 60 15.76 6.83 -7.75
N LYS A 61 14.73 6.25 -8.38
CA LYS A 61 14.79 5.81 -9.79
C LYS A 61 14.81 7.00 -10.77
N TYR A 62 13.96 7.99 -10.53
CA TYR A 62 13.71 9.09 -11.47
C TYR A 62 14.39 10.41 -11.10
N ARG A 63 14.95 10.52 -9.88
CA ARG A 63 15.77 11.65 -9.40
C ARG A 63 15.33 13.04 -9.90
N ASP A 64 16.05 13.56 -10.91
CA ASP A 64 15.88 14.93 -11.43
C ASP A 64 14.63 15.09 -12.32
N GLN A 65 13.90 14.00 -12.63
CA GLN A 65 12.70 14.02 -13.44
C GLN A 65 11.41 14.14 -12.60
N VAL A 66 11.48 13.81 -11.30
CA VAL A 66 10.33 13.77 -10.42
C VAL A 66 10.57 14.58 -9.15
N LYS A 67 9.76 15.62 -8.96
CA LYS A 67 9.64 16.35 -7.70
C LYS A 67 8.47 15.78 -6.88
N VAL A 68 8.70 15.46 -5.61
CA VAL A 68 7.68 14.89 -4.74
C VAL A 68 7.26 15.87 -3.65
N ILE A 69 5.95 15.95 -3.41
CA ILE A 69 5.34 16.65 -2.28
C ILE A 69 4.47 15.64 -1.53
N ALA A 70 4.84 15.27 -0.30
CA ALA A 70 4.10 14.33 0.51
C ALA A 70 3.45 15.02 1.72
N LEU A 71 2.16 14.77 1.93
CA LEU A 71 1.36 15.28 3.03
C LEU A 71 0.94 14.10 3.90
N ASN A 72 1.49 14.04 5.11
CA ASN A 72 1.30 12.92 6.05
C ASN A 72 0.23 13.25 7.11
N ASN A 73 -0.32 12.20 7.74
CA ASN A 73 -1.26 12.30 8.86
C ASN A 73 -2.51 13.12 8.50
N VAL A 74 -2.98 13.01 7.25
CA VAL A 74 -4.20 13.65 6.79
C VAL A 74 -5.39 12.85 7.33
N ALA A 75 -6.20 13.45 8.18
CA ALA A 75 -7.38 12.77 8.73
C ALA A 75 -8.46 12.61 7.65
N GLU A 76 -9.13 11.46 7.63
CA GLU A 76 -10.28 11.25 6.74
C GLU A 76 -11.37 12.30 6.98
N GLY A 77 -11.89 12.85 5.90
CA GLY A 77 -12.83 13.99 5.91
C GLY A 77 -12.16 15.37 5.88
N THR A 78 -10.82 15.45 5.93
CA THR A 78 -10.07 16.71 5.79
C THR A 78 -9.23 16.79 4.50
N GLU A 79 -9.19 15.73 3.72
CA GLU A 79 -8.34 15.54 2.52
C GLU A 79 -8.57 16.61 1.46
N SER A 80 -9.75 17.23 1.40
CA SER A 80 -10.06 18.31 0.45
C SER A 80 -9.10 19.50 0.56
N GLU A 81 -8.74 19.89 1.79
CA GLU A 81 -7.82 21.00 2.01
C GLU A 81 -6.41 20.68 1.50
N TYR A 82 -5.97 19.45 1.70
CA TYR A 82 -4.65 18.95 1.31
C TYR A 82 -4.57 18.74 -0.21
N LEU A 83 -5.60 18.20 -0.82
CA LEU A 83 -5.71 18.11 -2.28
C LEU A 83 -5.62 19.50 -2.93
N GLN A 84 -6.32 20.50 -2.36
CA GLN A 84 -6.26 21.86 -2.87
C GLN A 84 -4.85 22.47 -2.73
N GLN A 85 -4.11 22.15 -1.66
CA GLN A 85 -2.70 22.55 -1.51
C GLN A 85 -1.82 21.97 -2.62
N LEU A 86 -1.97 20.67 -2.95
CA LEU A 86 -1.21 20.02 -4.01
C LEU A 86 -1.54 20.59 -5.39
N VAL A 87 -2.80 20.90 -5.66
CA VAL A 87 -3.23 21.60 -6.89
C VAL A 87 -2.55 22.97 -7.00
N TYR A 88 -2.52 23.77 -5.92
CA TYR A 88 -1.85 25.07 -5.91
C TYR A 88 -0.33 24.96 -6.00
N ALA A 89 0.26 23.86 -5.50
CA ALA A 89 1.67 23.57 -5.64
C ALA A 89 2.07 23.15 -7.07
N GLY A 90 1.09 23.01 -7.98
CA GLY A 90 1.32 22.67 -9.38
C GLY A 90 1.65 21.20 -9.61
N CYS A 91 1.07 20.29 -8.81
CA CYS A 91 1.24 18.87 -9.06
C CYS A 91 0.61 18.46 -10.39
N ASP A 92 1.33 17.70 -11.19
CA ASP A 92 0.86 17.10 -12.44
C ASP A 92 0.12 15.77 -12.16
N LEU A 93 0.47 15.08 -11.07
CA LEU A 93 -0.06 13.78 -10.65
C LEU A 93 -0.24 13.75 -9.13
N ILE A 94 -1.38 13.29 -8.65
CA ILE A 94 -1.68 13.21 -7.22
C ILE A 94 -2.14 11.81 -6.84
N PHE A 95 -1.47 11.21 -5.84
CA PHE A 95 -1.85 9.96 -5.22
C PHE A 95 -2.55 10.19 -3.90
N THR A 96 -3.66 9.49 -3.67
CA THR A 96 -4.36 9.42 -2.39
C THR A 96 -4.46 7.97 -1.93
N THR A 97 -4.32 7.70 -0.63
CA THR A 97 -4.04 6.35 -0.15
C THR A 97 -5.04 5.79 0.87
N SER A 98 -6.09 6.52 1.26
CA SER A 98 -7.13 5.95 2.11
C SER A 98 -8.41 5.68 1.32
N TYR A 99 -9.06 4.53 1.56
CA TYR A 99 -10.33 4.16 0.93
C TYR A 99 -11.37 5.28 1.00
N ASN A 100 -11.47 5.95 2.15
CA ASN A 100 -12.47 7.01 2.37
C ASN A 100 -12.16 8.32 1.64
N TYR A 101 -10.97 8.51 1.07
CA TYR A 101 -10.67 9.68 0.22
C TYR A 101 -11.28 9.58 -1.19
N GLY A 102 -11.77 8.39 -1.59
CA GLY A 102 -12.16 8.09 -2.97
C GLY A 102 -13.17 9.07 -3.57
N THR A 103 -14.20 9.46 -2.82
CA THR A 103 -15.23 10.41 -3.30
C THR A 103 -14.64 11.80 -3.56
N VAL A 104 -13.93 12.34 -2.57
CA VAL A 104 -13.32 13.69 -2.67
C VAL A 104 -12.23 13.73 -3.74
N THR A 105 -11.41 12.67 -3.86
CA THR A 105 -10.39 12.60 -4.91
C THR A 105 -11.02 12.61 -6.30
N LYS A 106 -12.15 11.92 -6.50
CA LYS A 106 -12.88 11.91 -7.76
C LYS A 106 -13.50 13.26 -8.10
N GLU A 107 -14.05 13.97 -7.12
CA GLU A 107 -14.55 15.34 -7.27
C GLU A 107 -13.43 16.31 -7.70
N PHE A 108 -12.22 16.14 -7.14
CA PHE A 108 -11.06 16.93 -7.56
C PHE A 108 -10.62 16.60 -8.99
N ALA A 109 -10.64 15.34 -9.39
CA ALA A 109 -10.33 14.93 -10.75
C ALA A 109 -11.32 15.53 -11.78
N GLU A 110 -12.61 15.59 -11.45
CA GLU A 110 -13.63 16.25 -12.28
C GLU A 110 -13.36 17.76 -12.40
N LYS A 111 -12.98 18.40 -11.29
CA LYS A 111 -12.72 19.84 -11.23
C LYS A 111 -11.43 20.26 -11.93
N TYR A 112 -10.41 19.39 -11.93
CA TYR A 112 -9.07 19.68 -12.45
C TYR A 112 -8.63 18.67 -13.53
N PRO A 113 -9.22 18.72 -14.75
CA PRO A 113 -9.00 17.72 -15.78
C PRO A 113 -7.58 17.69 -16.38
N GLY A 114 -6.73 18.64 -16.03
CA GLY A 114 -5.30 18.68 -16.41
C GLY A 114 -4.35 18.06 -15.40
N ILE A 115 -4.86 17.48 -14.30
CA ILE A 115 -4.10 16.79 -13.27
C ILE A 115 -4.55 15.33 -13.24
N GLU A 116 -3.61 14.40 -13.20
CA GLU A 116 -3.90 12.98 -13.02
C GLU A 116 -4.09 12.65 -11.54
N PHE A 117 -5.14 11.90 -11.22
CA PHE A 117 -5.44 11.46 -9.86
C PHE A 117 -5.44 9.93 -9.79
N CYS A 118 -4.64 9.38 -8.88
CA CYS A 118 -4.52 7.96 -8.62
C CYS A 118 -4.92 7.62 -7.19
N MET A 119 -6.03 6.92 -7.04
CA MET A 119 -6.61 6.56 -5.76
C MET A 119 -6.34 5.09 -5.44
N ALA A 120 -5.61 4.84 -4.34
CA ALA A 120 -5.38 3.48 -3.85
C ALA A 120 -6.61 2.93 -3.10
N THR A 121 -6.87 1.65 -3.25
CA THR A 121 -7.85 0.85 -2.48
C THR A 121 -9.33 1.10 -2.75
N CYS A 122 -9.70 2.21 -3.39
CA CYS A 122 -11.08 2.48 -3.80
C CYS A 122 -11.38 1.85 -5.16
N ALA A 123 -12.65 1.63 -5.50
CA ALA A 123 -13.08 1.00 -6.75
C ALA A 123 -14.05 1.86 -7.59
N ASN A 124 -14.19 3.14 -7.26
CA ASN A 124 -15.20 4.04 -7.83
C ASN A 124 -14.82 4.68 -9.18
N ALA A 125 -13.70 4.29 -9.81
CA ALA A 125 -13.33 4.79 -11.13
C ALA A 125 -14.33 4.39 -12.23
N ASN A 126 -15.01 3.24 -12.05
CA ASN A 126 -16.01 2.73 -12.99
C ASN A 126 -17.45 3.23 -12.70
N GLU A 127 -17.61 4.14 -11.77
CA GLU A 127 -18.88 4.78 -11.46
C GLU A 127 -19.01 6.11 -12.22
N GLU A 128 -20.23 6.53 -12.56
CA GLU A 128 -20.44 7.84 -13.20
C GLU A 128 -20.14 9.02 -12.23
N PRO A 129 -19.57 10.14 -12.69
CA PRO A 129 -19.06 10.36 -14.06
C PRO A 129 -17.77 9.56 -14.33
N LEU A 130 -17.62 9.04 -15.56
CA LEU A 130 -16.39 8.40 -15.99
C LEU A 130 -15.35 9.47 -16.37
N LEU A 131 -14.27 9.54 -15.61
CA LEU A 131 -13.22 10.56 -15.78
C LEU A 131 -11.96 9.91 -16.38
N LYS A 132 -11.34 10.60 -17.34
CA LYS A 132 -10.11 10.11 -17.99
C LYS A 132 -8.86 10.24 -17.12
N ASN A 133 -8.87 11.21 -16.21
CA ASN A 133 -7.78 11.58 -15.31
C ASN A 133 -8.00 11.06 -13.87
N TYR A 134 -8.87 10.06 -13.67
CA TYR A 134 -9.09 9.43 -12.38
C TYR A 134 -8.90 7.93 -12.48
N HIS A 135 -7.93 7.42 -11.75
CA HIS A 135 -7.54 6.01 -11.77
C HIS A 135 -7.62 5.42 -10.36
N THR A 136 -8.15 4.23 -10.25
CA THR A 136 -8.12 3.46 -9.00
C THR A 136 -7.24 2.24 -9.16
N PHE A 137 -6.47 1.91 -8.13
CA PHE A 137 -5.58 0.77 -8.15
C PHE A 137 -5.55 0.04 -6.81
N MET A 138 -5.36 -1.27 -6.86
CA MET A 138 -5.24 -2.13 -5.67
C MET A 138 -4.31 -3.30 -5.97
N GLY A 139 -3.40 -3.59 -5.06
CA GLY A 139 -2.60 -4.81 -5.09
C GLY A 139 -3.48 -6.04 -4.81
N LYS A 140 -3.16 -7.18 -5.43
CA LYS A 140 -3.88 -8.44 -5.22
C LYS A 140 -3.51 -9.08 -3.88
N ILE A 141 -3.71 -8.35 -2.78
CA ILE A 141 -3.34 -8.77 -1.43
C ILE A 141 -3.99 -10.09 -1.01
N TYR A 142 -5.17 -10.42 -1.56
CA TYR A 142 -5.83 -11.70 -1.30
C TYR A 142 -4.95 -12.92 -1.67
N GLN A 143 -4.02 -12.79 -2.62
CA GLN A 143 -3.07 -13.86 -2.95
C GLN A 143 -2.06 -14.07 -1.81
N GLY A 144 -1.52 -12.98 -1.26
CA GLY A 144 -0.65 -13.03 -0.08
C GLY A 144 -1.40 -13.54 1.15
N ARG A 145 -2.67 -13.12 1.32
CA ARG A 145 -3.55 -13.61 2.38
C ARG A 145 -3.79 -15.11 2.28
N TYR A 146 -4.06 -15.64 1.09
CA TYR A 146 -4.21 -17.08 0.87
C TYR A 146 -2.94 -17.83 1.27
N THR A 147 -1.77 -17.36 0.81
CA THR A 147 -0.46 -17.99 1.14
C THR A 147 -0.19 -17.95 2.64
N ALA A 148 -0.43 -16.81 3.30
CA ALA A 148 -0.32 -16.69 4.76
C ALA A 148 -1.32 -17.61 5.49
N GLY A 149 -2.51 -17.79 4.91
CA GLY A 149 -3.50 -18.76 5.39
C GLY A 149 -3.02 -20.20 5.30
N VAL A 150 -2.34 -20.58 4.21
CA VAL A 150 -1.72 -21.92 4.09
C VAL A 150 -0.69 -22.13 5.20
N ALA A 151 0.20 -21.15 5.46
CA ALA A 151 1.17 -21.23 6.54
C ALA A 151 0.50 -21.38 7.93
N ALA A 152 -0.55 -20.61 8.19
CA ALA A 152 -1.36 -20.72 9.40
C ALA A 152 -2.03 -22.11 9.53
N GLY A 153 -2.55 -22.64 8.43
CA GLY A 153 -3.11 -23.97 8.37
C GLY A 153 -2.09 -25.08 8.66
N MET A 154 -0.86 -24.91 8.15
CA MET A 154 0.25 -25.84 8.45
C MET A 154 0.59 -25.86 9.95
N LYS A 155 0.65 -24.69 10.59
CA LYS A 155 0.86 -24.58 12.04
C LYS A 155 -0.31 -25.18 12.82
N MET A 156 -1.53 -24.91 12.42
CA MET A 156 -2.72 -25.50 13.04
C MET A 156 -2.74 -27.03 12.93
N LYS A 157 -2.34 -27.59 11.78
CA LYS A 157 -2.21 -29.04 11.57
C LYS A 157 -1.11 -29.66 12.44
N GLU A 158 -0.01 -28.94 12.64
CA GLU A 158 1.05 -29.37 13.58
C GLU A 158 0.50 -29.48 15.00
N LEU A 159 -0.23 -28.46 15.50
CA LEU A 159 -0.84 -28.46 16.83
C LEU A 159 -1.87 -29.62 17.01
N ILE A 160 -2.64 -29.92 15.98
CA ILE A 160 -3.58 -31.07 15.97
C ILE A 160 -2.79 -32.37 16.07
N LYS A 161 -1.72 -32.55 15.27
CA LYS A 161 -0.90 -33.74 15.26
C LYS A 161 -0.19 -34.00 16.60
N GLU A 162 0.19 -32.94 17.29
CA GLU A 162 0.82 -32.98 18.61
C GLU A 162 -0.18 -33.17 19.75
N GLY A 163 -1.47 -33.14 19.45
CA GLY A 163 -2.54 -33.26 20.46
C GLY A 163 -2.72 -32.03 21.33
N VAL A 164 -2.16 -30.88 20.92
CA VAL A 164 -2.31 -29.59 21.63
C VAL A 164 -3.72 -29.04 21.46
N ILE A 165 -4.30 -29.23 20.27
CA ILE A 165 -5.69 -28.92 19.95
C ILE A 165 -6.34 -30.09 19.20
N THR A 166 -7.67 -30.15 19.16
CA THR A 166 -8.46 -31.03 18.30
C THR A 166 -8.86 -30.33 17.00
N GLU A 167 -9.33 -31.07 15.98
CA GLU A 167 -9.87 -30.50 14.75
C GLU A 167 -11.04 -29.54 15.02
N GLN A 168 -11.89 -29.83 16.03
CA GLN A 168 -13.02 -28.98 16.45
C GLN A 168 -12.55 -27.67 17.11
N GLN A 169 -11.31 -27.62 17.56
CA GLN A 169 -10.67 -26.43 18.13
C GLN A 169 -9.85 -25.64 17.10
N ALA A 170 -9.93 -26.00 15.82
CA ALA A 170 -9.27 -25.30 14.73
C ALA A 170 -9.98 -23.95 14.44
N LYS A 171 -9.80 -22.98 15.34
CA LYS A 171 -10.47 -21.67 15.29
C LYS A 171 -9.50 -20.54 14.97
N ILE A 172 -9.95 -19.63 14.12
CA ILE A 172 -9.25 -18.43 13.70
C ILE A 172 -10.01 -17.21 14.20
N GLY A 173 -9.33 -16.26 14.82
CA GLY A 173 -9.84 -14.94 15.11
C GLY A 173 -9.30 -13.92 14.09
N TYR A 174 -10.17 -13.07 13.57
CA TYR A 174 -9.79 -12.04 12.62
C TYR A 174 -10.29 -10.67 13.04
N VAL A 175 -9.35 -9.74 13.28
CA VAL A 175 -9.66 -8.35 13.63
C VAL A 175 -9.66 -7.52 12.35
N ALA A 176 -10.83 -7.07 11.94
CA ALA A 176 -11.06 -6.33 10.71
C ALA A 176 -11.42 -4.86 10.99
N ALA A 177 -11.03 -3.94 10.11
CA ALA A 177 -11.42 -2.53 10.24
C ALA A 177 -12.91 -2.35 9.84
N TYR A 178 -13.24 -2.53 8.57
CA TYR A 178 -14.58 -2.32 8.02
C TYR A 178 -15.05 -3.50 7.17
N PRO A 179 -16.36 -3.70 6.97
CA PRO A 179 -16.89 -4.73 6.08
C PRO A 179 -16.83 -4.32 4.60
N TYR A 180 -15.70 -3.75 4.16
CA TYR A 180 -15.49 -3.40 2.76
C TYR A 180 -15.01 -4.60 1.94
N ALA A 181 -15.26 -4.57 0.62
CA ALA A 181 -14.90 -5.67 -0.27
C ALA A 181 -13.41 -6.06 -0.20
N GLU A 182 -12.53 -5.09 -0.06
CA GLU A 182 -11.09 -5.30 0.14
C GLU A 182 -10.81 -6.16 1.37
N VAL A 183 -11.37 -5.78 2.53
CA VAL A 183 -11.19 -6.48 3.81
C VAL A 183 -11.79 -7.87 3.76
N ILE A 184 -13.02 -7.98 3.21
CA ILE A 184 -13.74 -9.25 3.03
C ILE A 184 -12.96 -10.21 2.14
N SER A 185 -12.46 -9.75 1.01
CA SER A 185 -11.64 -10.58 0.11
C SER A 185 -10.37 -11.09 0.80
N GLY A 186 -9.75 -10.25 1.66
CA GLY A 186 -8.57 -10.58 2.43
C GLY A 186 -8.80 -11.73 3.41
N TYR A 187 -9.77 -11.61 4.31
CA TYR A 187 -10.02 -12.68 5.29
C TYR A 187 -10.65 -13.93 4.66
N THR A 188 -11.43 -13.77 3.59
CA THR A 188 -11.98 -14.92 2.86
C THR A 188 -10.85 -15.75 2.24
N ALA A 189 -9.92 -15.10 1.56
CA ALA A 189 -8.75 -15.76 0.98
C ALA A 189 -7.87 -16.42 2.06
N PHE A 190 -7.68 -15.75 3.20
CA PHE A 190 -6.97 -16.30 4.34
C PHE A 190 -7.63 -17.58 4.85
N LEU A 191 -8.93 -17.56 5.09
CA LEU A 191 -9.70 -18.75 5.51
C LEU A 191 -9.59 -19.89 4.49
N LEU A 192 -9.70 -19.60 3.19
CA LEU A 192 -9.54 -20.60 2.13
C LEU A 192 -8.14 -21.20 2.14
N GLY A 193 -7.11 -20.40 2.39
CA GLY A 193 -5.74 -20.87 2.57
C GLY A 193 -5.62 -21.83 3.76
N VAL A 194 -6.16 -21.48 4.93
CA VAL A 194 -6.18 -22.37 6.10
C VAL A 194 -6.93 -23.67 5.81
N ARG A 195 -8.12 -23.58 5.19
CA ARG A 195 -8.94 -24.74 4.85
C ARG A 195 -8.36 -25.65 3.79
N SER A 196 -7.43 -25.20 2.99
CA SER A 196 -6.68 -26.08 2.08
C SER A 196 -5.80 -27.09 2.83
N VAL A 197 -5.50 -26.85 4.12
CA VAL A 197 -4.69 -27.70 4.99
C VAL A 197 -5.51 -28.33 6.12
N VAL A 198 -6.41 -27.57 6.71
CA VAL A 198 -7.33 -27.97 7.80
C VAL A 198 -8.77 -27.61 7.38
N PRO A 199 -9.48 -28.49 6.67
CA PRO A 199 -10.82 -28.22 6.09
C PRO A 199 -11.87 -27.79 7.11
N GLU A 200 -11.78 -28.27 8.34
CA GLU A 200 -12.72 -28.03 9.45
C GLU A 200 -12.54 -26.67 10.11
N ALA A 201 -11.45 -25.93 9.76
CA ALA A 201 -11.15 -24.65 10.37
C ALA A 201 -12.31 -23.65 10.21
N VAL A 202 -12.63 -22.97 11.30
CA VAL A 202 -13.65 -21.91 11.35
C VAL A 202 -13.05 -20.58 11.72
N MET A 203 -13.65 -19.48 11.24
CA MET A 203 -13.18 -18.14 11.49
C MET A 203 -14.28 -17.27 12.11
N THR A 204 -13.93 -16.54 13.15
CA THR A 204 -14.73 -15.46 13.72
C THR A 204 -14.10 -14.11 13.36
N VAL A 205 -14.89 -13.20 12.77
CA VAL A 205 -14.45 -11.86 12.38
C VAL A 205 -15.08 -10.82 13.30
N ARG A 206 -14.29 -9.88 13.81
CA ARG A 206 -14.76 -8.73 14.60
C ARG A 206 -14.33 -7.43 13.92
N TYR A 207 -15.30 -6.52 13.73
CA TYR A 207 -15.07 -5.23 13.07
C TYR A 207 -14.89 -4.13 14.11
N THR A 208 -13.79 -3.38 14.02
CA THR A 208 -13.52 -2.21 14.86
C THR A 208 -14.26 -0.97 14.39
N ASN A 209 -14.69 -0.94 13.11
CA ASN A 209 -15.21 0.21 12.40
C ASN A 209 -14.24 1.42 12.40
N LYS A 210 -12.94 1.13 12.46
CA LYS A 210 -11.83 2.07 12.34
C LYS A 210 -10.63 1.35 11.74
N TRP A 211 -9.82 2.07 10.96
CA TRP A 211 -8.57 1.52 10.46
C TRP A 211 -7.52 1.39 11.55
N ASN A 212 -7.47 2.35 12.48
CA ASN A 212 -6.44 2.45 13.51
C ASN A 212 -7.10 2.72 14.87
N ASP A 213 -7.24 1.68 15.69
CA ASP A 213 -7.72 1.77 17.07
C ASP A 213 -7.06 0.67 17.92
N TYR A 214 -5.85 0.93 18.37
CA TYR A 214 -5.04 -0.01 19.14
C TYR A 214 -5.81 -0.67 20.30
N ARG A 215 -6.59 0.11 21.06
CA ARG A 215 -7.31 -0.41 22.23
C ARG A 215 -8.40 -1.40 21.83
N THR A 216 -9.18 -1.05 20.82
CA THR A 216 -10.27 -1.90 20.33
C THR A 216 -9.71 -3.14 19.63
N GLU A 217 -8.68 -2.97 18.80
CA GLU A 217 -8.02 -4.08 18.11
C GLU A 217 -7.42 -5.09 19.10
N LYS A 218 -6.67 -4.60 20.12
CA LYS A 218 -6.12 -5.46 21.18
C LYS A 218 -7.22 -6.19 21.95
N LYS A 219 -8.28 -5.45 22.33
CA LYS A 219 -9.42 -6.03 23.05
C LYS A 219 -10.09 -7.14 22.24
N TYR A 220 -10.37 -6.91 20.96
CA TYR A 220 -11.03 -7.90 20.12
C TYR A 220 -10.16 -9.11 19.86
N ALA A 221 -8.86 -8.93 19.67
CA ALA A 221 -7.93 -10.06 19.57
C ALA A 221 -7.94 -10.90 20.85
N LYS A 222 -7.90 -10.24 22.03
CA LYS A 222 -8.00 -10.94 23.32
C LYS A 222 -9.32 -11.69 23.48
N ASP A 223 -10.45 -11.06 23.18
CA ASP A 223 -11.76 -11.71 23.23
C ASP A 223 -11.82 -12.96 22.33
N LEU A 224 -11.22 -12.89 21.12
CA LEU A 224 -11.14 -14.03 20.19
C LEU A 224 -10.25 -15.15 20.72
N ILE A 225 -9.13 -14.82 21.39
CA ILE A 225 -8.28 -15.80 22.06
C ILE A 225 -9.04 -16.47 23.21
N ASP A 226 -9.73 -15.71 24.03
CA ASP A 226 -10.56 -16.21 25.14
C ASP A 226 -11.72 -17.12 24.63
N GLU A 227 -12.18 -16.94 23.38
CA GLU A 227 -13.14 -17.83 22.68
C GLU A 227 -12.48 -19.09 22.08
N GLY A 228 -11.18 -19.26 22.27
CA GLY A 228 -10.41 -20.43 21.85
C GLY A 228 -9.84 -20.34 20.43
N CYS A 229 -9.69 -19.15 19.86
CA CYS A 229 -8.96 -18.98 18.62
C CYS A 229 -7.47 -19.19 18.83
N VAL A 230 -6.85 -20.05 18.05
CA VAL A 230 -5.42 -20.38 18.11
C VAL A 230 -4.59 -19.66 17.05
N ILE A 231 -5.23 -19.11 16.04
CA ILE A 231 -4.63 -18.21 15.06
C ILE A 231 -5.36 -16.88 15.13
N ILE A 232 -4.61 -15.80 15.28
CA ILE A 232 -5.13 -14.43 15.19
C ILE A 232 -4.53 -13.77 13.95
N SER A 233 -5.37 -13.12 13.16
CA SER A 233 -4.95 -12.27 12.06
C SER A 233 -5.74 -10.97 12.06
N GLN A 234 -5.32 -10.01 11.24
CA GLN A 234 -5.93 -8.68 11.20
C GLN A 234 -5.98 -8.10 9.79
N HIS A 235 -6.91 -7.16 9.60
CA HIS A 235 -6.94 -6.18 8.52
C HIS A 235 -7.34 -4.84 9.11
N SER A 236 -6.51 -4.40 10.04
CA SER A 236 -6.48 -3.14 10.76
C SER A 236 -5.02 -2.77 10.98
N ASP A 237 -4.69 -1.55 11.38
CA ASP A 237 -3.37 -0.96 11.13
C ASP A 237 -2.49 -0.86 12.38
N THR A 238 -2.90 -1.43 13.53
CA THR A 238 -2.10 -1.32 14.76
C THR A 238 -1.45 -2.64 15.19
N ALA A 239 -0.51 -2.54 16.13
CA ALA A 239 0.09 -3.70 16.79
C ALA A 239 -0.80 -4.28 17.92
N GLY A 240 -2.05 -3.85 18.05
CA GLY A 240 -2.97 -4.33 19.10
C GLY A 240 -3.14 -5.84 19.12
N PRO A 241 -3.46 -6.51 18.00
CA PRO A 241 -3.58 -7.96 17.94
C PRO A 241 -2.27 -8.69 18.26
N ALA A 242 -1.13 -8.18 17.81
CA ALA A 242 0.19 -8.73 18.13
C ALA A 242 0.46 -8.70 19.64
N THR A 243 0.20 -7.55 20.26
CA THR A 243 0.34 -7.39 21.72
C THR A 243 -0.57 -8.35 22.48
N ALA A 244 -1.82 -8.53 22.03
CA ALA A 244 -2.75 -9.47 22.67
C ALA A 244 -2.27 -10.92 22.58
N CYS A 245 -1.73 -11.34 21.45
CA CYS A 245 -1.16 -12.68 21.28
C CYS A 245 0.01 -12.89 22.24
N GLU A 246 0.97 -11.96 22.26
CA GLU A 246 2.18 -12.09 23.08
C GLU A 246 1.89 -12.10 24.58
N GLU A 247 0.99 -11.25 25.05
CA GLU A 247 0.58 -11.21 26.46
C GLU A 247 -0.15 -12.49 26.91
N THR A 248 -0.72 -13.25 25.98
CA THR A 248 -1.51 -14.45 26.29
C THR A 248 -0.72 -15.75 26.10
N ALA A 249 0.42 -15.70 25.41
CA ALA A 249 1.23 -16.88 25.01
C ALA A 249 1.64 -17.81 26.14
N ALA A 250 1.76 -17.32 27.39
CA ALA A 250 2.26 -18.10 28.52
C ALA A 250 1.34 -19.28 28.95
N GLY A 251 0.14 -19.42 28.42
CA GLY A 251 -0.81 -20.46 28.86
C GLY A 251 -1.67 -21.04 27.74
N ILE A 252 -1.70 -20.46 26.56
CA ILE A 252 -2.58 -20.83 25.45
C ILE A 252 -1.78 -20.86 24.16
N PRO A 253 -1.89 -21.92 23.33
CA PRO A 253 -1.24 -21.95 22.03
C PRO A 253 -1.93 -20.94 21.10
N VAL A 254 -1.35 -19.78 20.92
CA VAL A 254 -1.84 -18.72 20.04
C VAL A 254 -0.72 -18.23 19.12
N TYR A 255 -1.03 -18.00 17.85
CA TYR A 255 -0.09 -17.54 16.83
C TYR A 255 -0.67 -16.37 16.05
N LEU A 256 0.19 -15.39 15.75
CA LEU A 256 -0.15 -14.20 15.01
C LEU A 256 0.21 -14.35 13.52
N VAL A 257 -0.72 -13.96 12.65
CA VAL A 257 -0.45 -13.67 11.23
C VAL A 257 -0.70 -12.20 10.97
N SER A 258 0.36 -11.42 10.82
CA SER A 258 0.29 -9.96 10.71
C SER A 258 -0.08 -9.47 9.30
N TYR A 259 -0.34 -8.17 9.20
CA TYR A 259 -0.66 -7.46 7.98
C TYR A 259 0.20 -6.20 7.81
N ASN A 260 0.59 -5.92 6.58
CA ASN A 260 1.36 -4.77 6.12
C ASN A 260 2.81 -4.70 6.59
N GLN A 261 3.15 -5.22 7.75
CA GLN A 261 4.53 -5.29 8.26
C GLN A 261 4.76 -6.52 9.13
N SER A 262 6.03 -6.86 9.38
CA SER A 262 6.37 -7.83 10.41
C SER A 262 6.02 -7.28 11.79
N MET A 263 5.45 -8.13 12.64
CA MET A 263 5.19 -7.84 14.04
C MET A 263 6.06 -8.69 14.97
N GLU A 264 7.16 -9.24 14.46
CA GLU A 264 8.07 -10.11 15.22
C GLU A 264 8.67 -9.40 16.43
N ASP A 265 9.00 -8.11 16.30
CA ASP A 265 9.53 -7.32 17.41
C ASP A 265 8.49 -7.09 18.54
N VAL A 266 7.19 -7.12 18.20
CA VAL A 266 6.09 -6.93 19.16
C VAL A 266 5.60 -8.26 19.74
N ALA A 267 5.66 -9.32 18.97
CA ALA A 267 5.13 -10.65 19.29
C ALA A 267 6.17 -11.75 19.04
N PRO A 268 7.38 -11.68 19.63
CA PRO A 268 8.52 -12.55 19.30
C PRO A 268 8.26 -14.04 19.51
N THR A 269 7.34 -14.42 20.41
CA THR A 269 7.04 -15.83 20.70
C THR A 269 5.82 -16.36 19.96
N THR A 270 4.95 -15.46 19.44
CA THR A 270 3.69 -15.82 18.81
C THR A 270 3.64 -15.50 17.30
N TYR A 271 4.56 -14.67 16.80
CA TYR A 271 4.60 -14.29 15.39
C TYR A 271 4.89 -15.50 14.50
N LEU A 272 4.00 -15.78 13.57
CA LEU A 272 4.13 -16.89 12.62
C LEU A 272 4.60 -16.39 11.23
N THR A 273 3.91 -15.40 10.69
CA THR A 273 4.17 -14.83 9.36
C THR A 273 3.33 -13.57 9.16
N GLY A 274 3.50 -12.93 8.01
CA GLY A 274 2.67 -11.79 7.57
C GLY A 274 2.65 -11.65 6.06
N CYS A 275 1.84 -10.72 5.57
CA CYS A 275 1.82 -10.35 4.16
C CYS A 275 1.64 -8.85 4.00
N LYS A 276 2.22 -8.29 2.94
CA LYS A 276 2.10 -6.88 2.57
C LYS A 276 1.94 -6.70 1.07
N ILE A 277 1.45 -5.53 0.65
CA ILE A 277 1.48 -5.12 -0.75
C ILE A 277 2.82 -4.41 -1.01
N ASN A 278 3.48 -4.78 -2.09
CA ASN A 278 4.60 -4.00 -2.61
C ASN A 278 4.05 -2.99 -3.64
N TRP A 279 3.81 -1.78 -3.21
CA TRP A 279 3.25 -0.73 -4.05
C TRP A 279 4.21 -0.25 -5.16
N CYS A 280 5.53 -0.50 -5.06
CA CYS A 280 6.48 -0.21 -6.13
C CYS A 280 6.13 -0.93 -7.44
N LEU A 281 5.51 -2.12 -7.37
CA LEU A 281 5.04 -2.85 -8.54
C LEU A 281 3.78 -2.25 -9.16
N SER A 282 3.01 -1.49 -8.38
CA SER A 282 1.79 -0.81 -8.82
C SER A 282 2.09 0.53 -9.51
N TYR A 283 3.21 1.16 -9.18
CA TYR A 283 3.70 2.39 -9.80
C TYR A 283 4.54 2.08 -11.05
N ASN A 284 4.04 1.24 -11.96
CA ASN A 284 4.76 0.87 -13.17
C ASN A 284 4.66 2.00 -14.21
N TRP A 285 5.44 3.06 -13.99
CA TRP A 285 5.52 4.27 -14.81
C TRP A 285 5.88 3.98 -16.27
N ASP A 286 6.61 2.87 -16.52
CA ASP A 286 7.00 2.44 -17.87
C ASP A 286 5.78 2.09 -18.74
N LYS A 287 4.59 1.89 -18.14
CA LYS A 287 3.33 1.64 -18.87
C LYS A 287 2.47 2.89 -19.08
N LEU A 288 2.75 3.99 -18.39
CA LEU A 288 2.05 5.26 -18.63
C LEU A 288 2.48 5.90 -19.95
N GLU A 289 3.70 5.63 -20.43
CA GLU A 289 4.17 6.07 -21.75
C GLU A 289 3.48 5.33 -22.93
N GLU A 290 2.95 4.11 -22.72
CA GLU A 290 2.27 3.33 -23.76
C GLU A 290 0.80 3.73 -23.97
N THR A 291 0.24 4.62 -23.15
CA THR A 291 -1.18 5.01 -23.18
C THR A 291 -1.42 6.46 -23.59
N GLN A 292 -0.40 7.19 -24.04
CA GLN A 292 -0.53 8.55 -24.62
C GLN A 292 -0.69 8.53 -26.13
#